data_1327230f500f155063c00b0456b719dc
#
_entry.id   1327230f500f155063c00b0456b719dc
#
_cell.length_a   1.000
_cell.length_b   1.000
_cell.length_c   1.000
_cell.angle_alpha   90.00
_cell.angle_beta   90.00
_cell.angle_gamma   90.00
#
_symmetry.space_group_name_H-M   'P 1'
#
loop_
_entity.id
_entity.type
_entity.pdbx_description
1 polymer ?
#
loop_
_entity_poly.entity_id
_entity_poly.type
_entity_poly.pdbx_seq_one_letter_code
_entity_poly.pdbx_strand_id
1 'polypeptide(L)'
;MSAIFEPEAKFLLWLEIELLAAEGWAQLGEVPSDAIPRLRRAKVDPARIDALEARVGHDLLAFLGAVSEPLGDDARYLHRGLTSSDVLDTALAVQLTRAADVLLRDLAGLHEVVRRRATAERDTLMVGRTHGMHAEPLSLGFVLAGWLDELGRARARVERAREEIRVGKLSGAVGTHATVDPRVEEFVCARLGLQVAPVSTQVIARDRHAAFLAALAVVAGSLDKFATDIRHWQSSEVAEVREPFGDEQKGSSAMPHKRNPVLSERICGLARTVRGYALVALEDQALWHERDISHSSAERIVFPDACMVLDYMLRLMTQVVDGLTVDRQRMHRNLLQGGGIVFSQRVLLALVEHGMDRDQAYRIVQRAAHRALDDGQQFREVIAQAPEVRERLTPEELSTLFDPAYYLRNVRVTYERVGLA
;
A
#
# COMPACT_ATOMS: atom_id res chain seq x y z
N MET A 1 -13.53 -5.96 2.78
CA MET A 1 -13.10 -6.08 1.37
C MET A 1 -13.85 -7.19 0.64
N SER A 2 -13.86 -8.46 1.09
CA SER A 2 -14.49 -9.61 0.39
C SER A 2 -15.92 -9.36 -0.06
N ALA A 3 -16.77 -8.79 0.79
CA ALA A 3 -18.16 -8.50 0.45
C ALA A 3 -18.39 -7.64 -0.83
N ILE A 4 -17.36 -6.92 -1.30
CA ILE A 4 -17.44 -6.16 -2.56
C ILE A 4 -17.40 -7.08 -3.78
N PHE A 5 -16.69 -8.21 -3.66
CA PHE A 5 -16.40 -9.14 -4.76
C PHE A 5 -17.15 -10.46 -4.67
N GLU A 6 -18.04 -10.62 -3.67
CA GLU A 6 -18.89 -11.82 -3.58
C GLU A 6 -19.81 -11.93 -4.80
N PRO A 7 -20.11 -13.16 -5.27
CA PRO A 7 -20.95 -13.37 -6.45
C PRO A 7 -22.29 -12.67 -6.36
N GLU A 8 -22.97 -12.74 -5.22
CA GLU A 8 -24.26 -12.08 -5.02
C GLU A 8 -24.15 -10.56 -5.14
N ALA A 9 -23.11 -9.94 -4.54
CA ALA A 9 -22.88 -8.49 -4.62
C ALA A 9 -22.60 -8.04 -6.06
N LYS A 10 -21.86 -8.84 -6.84
CA LYS A 10 -21.63 -8.62 -8.27
C LYS A 10 -22.93 -8.65 -9.06
N PHE A 11 -23.75 -9.67 -8.88
CA PHE A 11 -25.01 -9.81 -9.61
C PHE A 11 -26.05 -8.75 -9.21
N LEU A 12 -26.10 -8.36 -7.95
CA LEU A 12 -26.94 -7.23 -7.50
C LEU A 12 -26.53 -5.91 -8.17
N LEU A 13 -25.22 -5.71 -8.35
CA LEU A 13 -24.73 -4.52 -9.06
C LEU A 13 -25.05 -4.57 -10.56
N TRP A 14 -24.96 -5.75 -11.20
CA TRP A 14 -25.38 -5.91 -12.58
C TRP A 14 -26.88 -5.62 -12.74
N LEU A 15 -27.71 -6.13 -11.83
CA LEU A 15 -29.14 -5.82 -11.84
C LEU A 15 -29.40 -4.32 -11.69
N GLU A 16 -28.70 -3.64 -10.78
CA GLU A 16 -28.88 -2.20 -10.59
C GLU A 16 -28.51 -1.41 -11.86
N ILE A 17 -27.43 -1.80 -12.57
CA ILE A 17 -27.04 -1.17 -13.85
C ILE A 17 -28.12 -1.37 -14.90
N GLU A 18 -28.67 -2.57 -15.05
CA GLU A 18 -29.76 -2.88 -15.99
C GLU A 18 -31.02 -2.09 -15.68
N LEU A 19 -31.38 -1.99 -14.40
CA LEU A 19 -32.54 -1.21 -13.97
C LEU A 19 -32.35 0.29 -14.18
N LEU A 20 -31.18 0.82 -13.90
CA LEU A 20 -30.84 2.22 -14.16
C LEU A 20 -30.82 2.53 -15.66
N ALA A 21 -30.37 1.62 -16.51
CA ALA A 21 -30.42 1.76 -17.95
C ALA A 21 -31.88 1.81 -18.43
N ALA A 22 -32.77 0.93 -17.94
CA ALA A 22 -34.19 0.96 -18.24
C ALA A 22 -34.86 2.28 -17.76
N GLU A 23 -34.49 2.79 -16.58
CA GLU A 23 -34.95 4.11 -16.10
C GLU A 23 -34.45 5.25 -16.99
N GLY A 24 -33.19 5.22 -17.45
CA GLY A 24 -32.67 6.19 -18.41
C GLY A 24 -33.48 6.19 -19.71
N TRP A 25 -33.78 5.02 -20.25
CA TRP A 25 -34.66 4.87 -21.40
C TRP A 25 -36.10 5.36 -21.15
N ALA A 26 -36.62 5.16 -19.93
CA ALA A 26 -37.96 5.67 -19.56
C ALA A 26 -37.99 7.21 -19.52
N GLN A 27 -36.92 7.87 -19.08
CA GLN A 27 -36.84 9.34 -19.14
C GLN A 27 -36.89 9.88 -20.60
N LEU A 28 -36.42 9.09 -21.55
CA LEU A 28 -36.45 9.41 -22.97
C LEU A 28 -37.79 9.03 -23.64
N GLY A 29 -38.71 8.42 -22.90
CA GLY A 29 -40.02 7.95 -23.43
C GLY A 29 -39.96 6.66 -24.23
N GLU A 30 -38.81 5.97 -24.25
CA GLU A 30 -38.56 4.74 -25.02
C GLU A 30 -38.96 3.46 -24.24
N VAL A 31 -39.06 3.56 -22.91
CA VAL A 31 -39.57 2.52 -22.01
C VAL A 31 -40.77 3.13 -21.23
N PRO A 32 -41.92 2.44 -21.12
CA PRO A 32 -43.02 2.93 -20.32
C PRO A 32 -42.65 3.13 -18.86
N SER A 33 -42.91 4.27 -18.29
CA SER A 33 -42.54 4.60 -16.91
C SER A 33 -43.22 3.66 -15.89
N ASP A 34 -44.36 3.10 -16.17
CA ASP A 34 -45.09 2.13 -15.35
C ASP A 34 -44.43 0.72 -15.39
N ALA A 35 -43.56 0.44 -16.36
CA ALA A 35 -42.77 -0.78 -16.39
C ALA A 35 -41.65 -0.79 -15.30
N ILE A 36 -41.11 0.38 -14.96
CA ILE A 36 -39.98 0.46 -14.01
C ILE A 36 -40.27 -0.17 -12.64
N PRO A 37 -41.41 0.12 -11.97
CA PRO A 37 -41.73 -0.55 -10.71
C PRO A 37 -41.90 -2.07 -10.85
N ARG A 38 -42.30 -2.56 -12.04
CA ARG A 38 -42.39 -4.03 -12.31
C ARG A 38 -41.03 -4.63 -12.52
N LEU A 39 -40.13 -3.98 -13.27
CA LEU A 39 -38.71 -4.40 -13.45
C LEU A 39 -37.96 -4.51 -12.11
N ARG A 40 -38.22 -3.59 -11.18
CA ARG A 40 -37.62 -3.63 -9.82
C ARG A 40 -38.08 -4.81 -8.96
N ARG A 41 -38.99 -5.68 -9.46
CA ARG A 41 -39.34 -6.96 -8.83
C ARG A 41 -38.36 -8.06 -9.19
N ALA A 42 -37.44 -7.87 -10.15
CA ALA A 42 -36.38 -8.80 -10.48
C ALA A 42 -35.57 -9.15 -9.22
N LYS A 43 -35.19 -10.40 -9.12
CA LYS A 43 -34.39 -10.91 -7.99
C LYS A 43 -33.16 -11.63 -8.52
N VAL A 44 -32.09 -11.49 -7.80
CA VAL A 44 -30.86 -12.27 -8.04
C VAL A 44 -30.99 -13.60 -7.30
N ASP A 45 -30.77 -14.68 -8.05
CA ASP A 45 -30.63 -16.03 -7.52
C ASP A 45 -29.32 -16.62 -8.10
N PRO A 46 -28.20 -16.59 -7.34
CA PRO A 46 -26.91 -17.07 -7.82
C PRO A 46 -26.94 -18.54 -8.27
N ALA A 47 -27.65 -19.41 -7.55
CA ALA A 47 -27.75 -20.82 -7.92
C ALA A 47 -28.48 -21.03 -9.25
N ARG A 48 -29.52 -20.21 -9.51
CA ARG A 48 -30.22 -20.23 -10.80
C ARG A 48 -29.34 -19.72 -11.93
N ILE A 49 -28.56 -18.67 -11.68
CA ILE A 49 -27.62 -18.09 -12.65
C ILE A 49 -26.57 -19.15 -13.02
N ASP A 50 -25.95 -19.79 -12.03
CA ASP A 50 -24.93 -20.83 -12.24
C ASP A 50 -25.49 -22.01 -13.07
N ALA A 51 -26.72 -22.45 -12.77
CA ALA A 51 -27.39 -23.52 -13.53
C ALA A 51 -27.68 -23.13 -15.00
N LEU A 52 -27.97 -21.85 -15.26
CA LEU A 52 -28.13 -21.35 -16.63
C LEU A 52 -26.77 -21.18 -17.31
N GLU A 53 -25.76 -20.65 -16.63
CA GLU A 53 -24.40 -20.47 -17.19
C GLU A 53 -23.80 -21.78 -17.65
N ALA A 54 -23.95 -22.86 -16.87
CA ALA A 54 -23.52 -24.21 -17.26
C ALA A 54 -24.13 -24.72 -18.58
N ARG A 55 -25.26 -24.12 -19.00
CA ARG A 55 -25.95 -24.51 -20.25
C ARG A 55 -25.65 -23.58 -21.41
N VAL A 56 -25.57 -22.25 -21.13
CA VAL A 56 -25.44 -21.25 -22.21
C VAL A 56 -23.99 -20.82 -22.43
N GLY A 57 -23.08 -21.11 -21.48
CA GLY A 57 -21.65 -20.78 -21.59
C GLY A 57 -21.35 -19.28 -21.58
N HIS A 58 -22.26 -18.46 -21.04
CA HIS A 58 -22.10 -16.99 -20.99
C HIS A 58 -22.75 -16.43 -19.73
N ASP A 59 -21.92 -15.83 -18.86
CA ASP A 59 -22.32 -15.35 -17.52
C ASP A 59 -23.44 -14.30 -17.56
N LEU A 60 -23.27 -13.23 -18.35
CA LEU A 60 -24.28 -12.16 -18.41
C LEU A 60 -25.60 -12.63 -19.03
N LEU A 61 -25.56 -13.49 -20.07
CA LEU A 61 -26.79 -14.05 -20.65
C LEU A 61 -27.50 -14.99 -19.66
N ALA A 62 -26.76 -15.75 -18.87
CA ALA A 62 -27.31 -16.57 -17.79
C ALA A 62 -27.97 -15.70 -16.70
N PHE A 63 -27.29 -14.63 -16.30
CA PHE A 63 -27.82 -13.65 -15.36
C PHE A 63 -29.11 -13.00 -15.89
N LEU A 64 -29.11 -12.48 -17.13
CA LEU A 64 -30.31 -11.88 -17.77
C LEU A 64 -31.44 -12.89 -17.86
N GLY A 65 -31.16 -14.14 -18.22
CA GLY A 65 -32.14 -15.21 -18.23
C GLY A 65 -32.82 -15.41 -16.87
N ALA A 66 -32.02 -15.53 -15.82
CA ALA A 66 -32.52 -15.74 -14.45
C ALA A 66 -33.38 -14.55 -13.96
N VAL A 67 -32.89 -13.32 -14.11
CA VAL A 67 -33.60 -12.12 -13.61
C VAL A 67 -34.85 -11.81 -14.44
N SER A 68 -34.94 -12.28 -15.67
CA SER A 68 -36.11 -12.10 -16.58
C SER A 68 -37.24 -13.05 -16.26
N GLU A 69 -36.99 -14.23 -15.66
CA GLU A 69 -38.03 -15.23 -15.39
C GLU A 69 -39.29 -14.67 -14.69
N PRO A 70 -39.17 -13.84 -13.64
CA PRO A 70 -40.36 -13.29 -12.94
C PRO A 70 -40.99 -12.07 -13.62
N LEU A 71 -40.43 -11.53 -14.72
CA LEU A 71 -40.82 -10.23 -15.29
C LEU A 71 -41.82 -10.34 -16.45
N GLY A 72 -41.98 -11.54 -17.03
CA GLY A 72 -42.89 -11.73 -18.18
C GLY A 72 -42.51 -10.81 -19.35
N ASP A 73 -43.49 -10.14 -19.95
CA ASP A 73 -43.28 -9.27 -21.11
C ASP A 73 -42.42 -8.05 -20.83
N ASP A 74 -42.30 -7.61 -19.60
CA ASP A 74 -41.46 -6.46 -19.24
C ASP A 74 -39.97 -6.78 -19.35
N ALA A 75 -39.55 -8.05 -19.34
CA ALA A 75 -38.18 -8.48 -19.53
C ALA A 75 -37.51 -7.90 -20.78
N ARG A 76 -38.27 -7.61 -21.84
CA ARG A 76 -37.80 -6.99 -23.09
C ARG A 76 -37.16 -5.60 -22.92
N TYR A 77 -37.36 -4.97 -21.77
CA TYR A 77 -36.75 -3.66 -21.48
C TYR A 77 -35.38 -3.76 -20.78
N LEU A 78 -35.01 -4.96 -20.27
CA LEU A 78 -33.66 -5.21 -19.80
C LEU A 78 -32.69 -5.34 -20.97
N HIS A 79 -31.46 -4.96 -20.76
CA HIS A 79 -30.34 -5.05 -21.72
C HIS A 79 -30.61 -4.34 -23.07
N ARG A 80 -31.54 -3.37 -23.09
CA ARG A 80 -31.92 -2.67 -24.32
C ARG A 80 -30.78 -1.86 -24.90
N GLY A 81 -30.25 -2.31 -26.03
CA GLY A 81 -29.18 -1.67 -26.78
C GLY A 81 -27.78 -1.87 -26.20
N LEU A 82 -27.67 -2.49 -25.00
CA LEU A 82 -26.40 -2.71 -24.30
C LEU A 82 -25.60 -3.88 -24.89
N THR A 83 -24.31 -3.89 -24.61
CA THR A 83 -23.44 -5.06 -24.72
C THR A 83 -23.03 -5.53 -23.32
N SER A 84 -22.55 -6.78 -23.20
CA SER A 84 -22.13 -7.32 -21.91
C SER A 84 -21.14 -6.44 -21.15
N SER A 85 -20.18 -5.86 -21.84
CA SER A 85 -19.16 -5.00 -21.23
C SER A 85 -19.69 -3.66 -20.72
N ASP A 86 -20.84 -3.18 -21.21
CA ASP A 86 -21.51 -2.00 -20.64
C ASP A 86 -21.86 -2.26 -19.16
N VAL A 87 -22.28 -3.48 -18.84
CA VAL A 87 -22.63 -3.90 -17.48
C VAL A 87 -21.37 -4.31 -16.70
N LEU A 88 -20.53 -5.15 -17.30
CA LEU A 88 -19.36 -5.74 -16.64
C LEU A 88 -18.32 -4.69 -16.24
N ASP A 89 -17.92 -3.82 -17.18
CA ASP A 89 -16.90 -2.81 -16.93
C ASP A 89 -17.40 -1.72 -15.96
N THR A 90 -18.65 -1.31 -16.13
CA THR A 90 -19.28 -0.32 -15.23
C THR A 90 -19.41 -0.88 -13.81
N ALA A 91 -19.78 -2.16 -13.67
CA ALA A 91 -19.83 -2.83 -12.37
C ALA A 91 -18.42 -2.95 -11.75
N LEU A 92 -17.41 -3.35 -12.53
CA LEU A 92 -16.03 -3.43 -12.07
C LEU A 92 -15.53 -2.07 -11.58
N ALA A 93 -15.81 -0.98 -12.31
CA ALA A 93 -15.46 0.37 -11.90
C ALA A 93 -16.05 0.74 -10.52
N VAL A 94 -17.32 0.40 -10.28
CA VAL A 94 -17.96 0.59 -8.96
C VAL A 94 -17.28 -0.24 -7.88
N GLN A 95 -16.99 -1.52 -8.17
CA GLN A 95 -16.32 -2.41 -7.21
C GLN A 95 -14.92 -1.91 -6.85
N LEU A 96 -14.11 -1.52 -7.84
CA LEU A 96 -12.75 -1.02 -7.62
C LEU A 96 -12.74 0.33 -6.90
N THR A 97 -13.70 1.22 -7.20
CA THR A 97 -13.89 2.48 -6.47
C THR A 97 -14.18 2.21 -4.98
N ARG A 98 -15.12 1.30 -4.69
CA ARG A 98 -15.45 0.90 -3.32
C ARG A 98 -14.28 0.22 -2.61
N ALA A 99 -13.51 -0.61 -3.33
CA ALA A 99 -12.31 -1.23 -2.81
C ALA A 99 -11.23 -0.20 -2.45
N ALA A 100 -11.02 0.81 -3.32
CA ALA A 100 -10.13 1.93 -3.03
C ALA A 100 -10.54 2.70 -1.77
N ASP A 101 -11.85 2.92 -1.55
CA ASP A 101 -12.37 3.57 -0.34
C ASP A 101 -12.04 2.77 0.94
N VAL A 102 -12.06 1.44 0.87
CA VAL A 102 -11.61 0.57 1.98
C VAL A 102 -10.11 0.75 2.22
N LEU A 103 -9.29 0.65 1.17
CA LEU A 103 -7.84 0.79 1.27
C LEU A 103 -7.41 2.16 1.79
N LEU A 104 -8.10 3.23 1.40
CA LEU A 104 -7.85 4.59 1.89
C LEU A 104 -8.14 4.72 3.40
N ARG A 105 -9.18 4.06 3.91
CA ARG A 105 -9.47 4.02 5.36
C ARG A 105 -8.38 3.25 6.10
N ASP A 106 -7.92 2.12 5.57
CA ASP A 106 -6.86 1.32 6.19
C ASP A 106 -5.52 2.06 6.19
N LEU A 107 -5.19 2.74 5.08
CA LEU A 107 -4.02 3.62 5.00
C LEU A 107 -4.08 4.75 6.03
N ALA A 108 -5.26 5.37 6.23
CA ALA A 108 -5.43 6.40 7.24
C ALA A 108 -5.23 5.85 8.67
N GLY A 109 -5.73 4.64 8.93
CA GLY A 109 -5.51 3.94 10.21
C GLY A 109 -4.04 3.65 10.48
N LEU A 110 -3.33 3.10 9.50
CA LEU A 110 -1.89 2.85 9.60
C LEU A 110 -1.10 4.15 9.78
N HIS A 111 -1.42 5.18 9.01
CA HIS A 111 -0.77 6.49 9.10
C HIS A 111 -0.90 7.07 10.52
N GLU A 112 -2.09 6.98 11.13
CA GLU A 112 -2.31 7.47 12.49
C GLU A 112 -1.51 6.68 13.54
N VAL A 113 -1.44 5.36 13.40
CA VAL A 113 -0.63 4.52 14.29
C VAL A 113 0.86 4.85 14.16
N VAL A 114 1.38 4.98 12.94
CA VAL A 114 2.78 5.37 12.70
C VAL A 114 3.05 6.76 13.26
N ARG A 115 2.13 7.72 13.07
CA ARG A 115 2.23 9.09 13.63
C ARG A 115 2.39 9.06 15.15
N ARG A 116 1.52 8.33 15.84
CA ARG A 116 1.55 8.19 17.30
C ARG A 116 2.86 7.54 17.78
N ARG A 117 3.31 6.49 17.08
CA ARG A 117 4.57 5.80 17.41
C ARG A 117 5.79 6.68 17.13
N ALA A 118 5.83 7.41 16.03
CA ALA A 118 6.89 8.36 15.71
C ALA A 118 7.04 9.43 16.81
N THR A 119 5.91 9.94 17.31
CA THR A 119 5.90 10.90 18.41
C THR A 119 6.41 10.28 19.72
N ALA A 120 5.95 9.08 20.06
CA ALA A 120 6.34 8.39 21.30
C ALA A 120 7.83 7.99 21.33
N GLU A 121 8.40 7.68 20.18
CA GLU A 121 9.80 7.26 20.05
C GLU A 121 10.71 8.40 19.51
N ARG A 122 10.27 9.64 19.60
CA ARG A 122 10.95 10.83 19.05
C ARG A 122 12.42 10.92 19.44
N ASP A 123 12.69 10.66 20.73
CA ASP A 123 14.02 10.80 21.34
C ASP A 123 14.67 9.44 21.63
N THR A 124 14.07 8.33 21.17
CA THR A 124 14.63 6.98 21.35
C THR A 124 15.81 6.79 20.42
N LEU A 125 17.02 6.96 20.95
CA LEU A 125 18.28 6.84 20.23
C LEU A 125 18.54 5.40 19.79
N MET A 126 18.94 5.25 18.55
CA MET A 126 19.43 4.00 17.96
C MET A 126 20.59 4.27 17.00
N VAL A 127 21.31 3.23 16.61
CA VAL A 127 22.35 3.36 15.58
C VAL A 127 21.71 3.29 14.19
N GLY A 128 22.03 4.28 13.35
CA GLY A 128 21.76 4.21 11.91
C GLY A 128 22.59 3.13 11.25
N ARG A 129 22.06 2.49 10.22
CA ARG A 129 22.75 1.44 9.48
C ARG A 129 22.73 1.73 7.99
N THR A 130 23.91 1.73 7.37
CA THR A 130 24.10 1.78 5.92
C THR A 130 24.96 0.58 5.51
N HIS A 131 24.61 -0.07 4.40
CA HIS A 131 25.31 -1.29 3.94
C HIS A 131 25.37 -2.43 5.00
N GLY A 132 24.42 -2.45 5.96
CA GLY A 132 24.46 -3.38 7.09
C GLY A 132 25.44 -3.02 8.19
N MET A 133 26.22 -1.92 8.05
CA MET A 133 27.20 -1.46 9.03
C MET A 133 26.65 -0.33 9.89
N HIS A 134 27.15 -0.20 11.12
CA HIS A 134 26.82 0.92 11.99
C HIS A 134 27.29 2.23 11.39
N ALA A 135 26.37 3.19 11.31
CA ALA A 135 26.59 4.56 10.88
C ALA A 135 26.35 5.52 12.07
N GLU A 136 25.94 6.74 11.79
CA GLU A 136 25.69 7.77 12.81
C GLU A 136 24.45 7.47 13.66
N PRO A 137 24.37 8.03 14.89
CA PRO A 137 23.16 7.99 15.70
C PRO A 137 21.96 8.67 15.03
N LEU A 138 20.77 8.10 15.21
CA LEU A 138 19.47 8.69 14.89
C LEU A 138 18.44 8.26 15.93
N SER A 139 17.17 8.64 15.78
CA SER A 139 16.11 8.13 16.63
C SER A 139 15.13 7.23 15.88
N LEU A 140 14.50 6.29 16.61
CA LEU A 140 13.44 5.46 16.05
C LEU A 140 12.29 6.33 15.52
N GLY A 141 11.93 7.41 16.24
CA GLY A 141 10.92 8.34 15.77
C GLY A 141 11.27 9.00 14.45
N PHE A 142 12.55 9.28 14.18
CA PHE A 142 12.99 9.81 12.89
C PHE A 142 12.79 8.80 11.76
N VAL A 143 13.08 7.52 11.98
CA VAL A 143 12.82 6.47 10.99
C VAL A 143 11.31 6.35 10.71
N LEU A 144 10.49 6.35 11.76
CA LEU A 144 9.03 6.30 11.63
C LEU A 144 8.45 7.56 10.97
N ALA A 145 9.07 8.73 11.12
CA ALA A 145 8.71 9.93 10.38
C ALA A 145 8.92 9.77 8.86
N GLY A 146 9.95 9.03 8.46
CA GLY A 146 10.15 8.64 7.06
C GLY A 146 9.04 7.72 6.53
N TRP A 147 8.57 6.76 7.36
CA TRP A 147 7.43 5.91 7.00
C TRP A 147 6.14 6.73 6.88
N LEU A 148 5.93 7.68 7.79
CA LEU A 148 4.75 8.56 7.77
C LEU A 148 4.64 9.36 6.47
N ASP A 149 5.74 9.96 6.03
CA ASP A 149 5.82 10.69 4.75
C ASP A 149 5.57 9.77 3.55
N GLU A 150 6.10 8.55 3.58
CA GLU A 150 5.87 7.55 2.53
C GLU A 150 4.40 7.09 2.48
N LEU A 151 3.75 6.90 3.63
CA LEU A 151 2.32 6.60 3.72
C LEU A 151 1.44 7.75 3.20
N GLY A 152 1.83 9.00 3.42
CA GLY A 152 1.18 10.17 2.83
C GLY A 152 1.19 10.11 1.29
N ARG A 153 2.32 9.75 0.68
CA ARG A 153 2.42 9.54 -0.77
C ARG A 153 1.64 8.31 -1.24
N ALA A 154 1.62 7.22 -0.45
CA ALA A 154 0.84 6.02 -0.75
C ALA A 154 -0.65 6.35 -0.83
N ARG A 155 -1.17 7.10 0.15
CA ARG A 155 -2.55 7.58 0.15
C ARG A 155 -2.88 8.40 -1.10
N ALA A 156 -2.06 9.39 -1.43
CA ALA A 156 -2.26 10.23 -2.60
C ALA A 156 -2.23 9.43 -3.94
N ARG A 157 -1.46 8.33 -4.00
CA ARG A 157 -1.48 7.42 -5.17
C ARG A 157 -2.80 6.67 -5.28
N VAL A 158 -3.29 6.10 -4.19
CA VAL A 158 -4.56 5.37 -4.19
C VAL A 158 -5.74 6.32 -4.48
N GLU A 159 -5.72 7.55 -3.95
CA GLU A 159 -6.72 8.57 -4.26
C GLU A 159 -6.75 8.89 -5.78
N ARG A 160 -5.60 9.08 -6.42
CA ARG A 160 -5.53 9.30 -7.87
C ARG A 160 -5.99 8.07 -8.67
N ALA A 161 -5.54 6.87 -8.29
CA ALA A 161 -5.94 5.64 -8.95
C ALA A 161 -7.46 5.38 -8.82
N ARG A 162 -8.05 5.72 -7.68
CA ARG A 162 -9.49 5.70 -7.45
C ARG A 162 -10.25 6.61 -8.41
N GLU A 163 -9.79 7.85 -8.57
CA GLU A 163 -10.44 8.79 -9.49
C GLU A 163 -10.27 8.36 -10.96
N GLU A 164 -9.15 7.78 -11.32
CA GLU A 164 -8.86 7.29 -12.67
C GLU A 164 -9.71 6.08 -13.05
N ILE A 165 -9.94 5.14 -12.12
CA ILE A 165 -10.78 3.95 -12.35
C ILE A 165 -12.28 4.24 -12.26
N ARG A 166 -12.70 5.38 -11.69
CA ARG A 166 -14.08 5.75 -11.43
C ARG A 166 -14.79 6.23 -12.69
N VAL A 167 -14.77 5.43 -13.74
CA VAL A 167 -15.46 5.69 -15.02
C VAL A 167 -16.32 4.50 -15.42
N GLY A 168 -17.50 4.79 -15.95
CA GLY A 168 -18.40 3.81 -16.52
C GLY A 168 -18.61 4.04 -18.03
N LYS A 169 -19.22 3.08 -18.70
CA LYS A 169 -19.61 3.17 -20.10
C LYS A 169 -20.90 2.42 -20.37
N LEU A 170 -21.78 3.00 -21.18
CA LEU A 170 -22.92 2.35 -21.81
C LEU A 170 -22.97 2.82 -23.28
N SER A 171 -22.06 2.33 -24.09
CA SER A 171 -21.80 2.83 -25.45
C SER A 171 -21.99 1.78 -26.55
N GLY A 172 -22.47 0.58 -26.16
CA GLY A 172 -22.75 -0.50 -27.10
C GLY A 172 -21.51 -1.30 -27.53
N ALA A 173 -21.71 -2.15 -28.54
CA ALA A 173 -20.79 -3.21 -28.90
C ALA A 173 -19.38 -2.78 -29.32
N VAL A 174 -19.19 -1.56 -29.79
CA VAL A 174 -17.89 -1.02 -30.23
C VAL A 174 -17.68 0.43 -29.77
N GLY A 175 -18.50 0.93 -28.84
CA GLY A 175 -18.28 2.24 -28.24
C GLY A 175 -18.87 3.44 -28.98
N THR A 176 -19.64 3.22 -30.05
CA THR A 176 -20.13 4.29 -30.95
C THR A 176 -21.51 4.84 -30.59
N HIS A 177 -22.13 4.35 -29.52
CA HIS A 177 -23.52 4.70 -29.12
C HIS A 177 -24.58 4.42 -30.19
N ALA A 178 -24.30 3.51 -31.14
CA ALA A 178 -25.24 3.23 -32.24
C ALA A 178 -26.60 2.71 -31.75
N THR A 179 -26.63 2.05 -30.60
CA THR A 179 -27.83 1.40 -30.02
C THR A 179 -28.21 1.94 -28.64
N VAL A 180 -27.41 2.81 -28.04
CA VAL A 180 -27.64 3.41 -26.73
C VAL A 180 -27.51 4.92 -26.84
N ASP A 181 -28.55 5.64 -26.43
CA ASP A 181 -28.50 7.11 -26.37
C ASP A 181 -27.47 7.53 -25.27
N PRO A 182 -26.52 8.44 -25.57
CA PRO A 182 -25.54 8.90 -24.59
C PRO A 182 -26.12 9.43 -23.27
N ARG A 183 -27.34 9.97 -23.31
CA ARG A 183 -28.06 10.44 -22.11
C ARG A 183 -28.39 9.30 -21.12
N VAL A 184 -28.55 8.06 -21.61
CA VAL A 184 -28.74 6.87 -20.76
C VAL A 184 -27.43 6.57 -20.04
N GLU A 185 -26.31 6.61 -20.73
CA GLU A 185 -24.95 6.44 -20.14
C GLU A 185 -24.69 7.49 -19.06
N GLU A 186 -24.92 8.78 -19.37
CA GLU A 186 -24.76 9.89 -18.41
C GLU A 186 -25.63 9.68 -17.16
N PHE A 187 -26.88 9.29 -17.34
CA PHE A 187 -27.80 9.02 -16.25
C PHE A 187 -27.30 7.87 -15.35
N VAL A 188 -26.93 6.74 -15.94
CA VAL A 188 -26.46 5.55 -15.19
C VAL A 188 -25.16 5.86 -14.45
N CYS A 189 -24.17 6.45 -15.11
CA CYS A 189 -22.91 6.82 -14.50
C CYS A 189 -23.10 7.78 -13.31
N ALA A 190 -23.93 8.82 -13.49
CA ALA A 190 -24.24 9.77 -12.42
C ALA A 190 -24.89 9.09 -11.20
N ARG A 191 -25.83 8.17 -11.41
CA ARG A 191 -26.53 7.43 -10.35
C ARG A 191 -25.59 6.48 -9.59
N LEU A 192 -24.57 5.93 -10.26
CA LEU A 192 -23.55 5.07 -9.67
C LEU A 192 -22.36 5.85 -9.07
N GLY A 193 -22.32 7.18 -9.20
CA GLY A 193 -21.22 8.02 -8.75
C GLY A 193 -19.98 7.87 -9.62
N LEU A 194 -20.13 7.46 -10.88
CA LEU A 194 -19.06 7.34 -11.87
C LEU A 194 -19.03 8.56 -12.79
N GLN A 195 -17.90 8.80 -13.42
CA GLN A 195 -17.77 9.64 -14.60
C GLN A 195 -18.03 8.80 -15.85
N VAL A 196 -18.43 9.42 -16.94
CA VAL A 196 -18.51 8.77 -18.25
C VAL A 196 -17.09 8.65 -18.83
N ALA A 197 -16.75 7.49 -19.37
CA ALA A 197 -15.51 7.33 -20.14
C ALA A 197 -15.58 8.19 -21.41
N PRO A 198 -14.68 9.16 -21.65
CA PRO A 198 -14.78 10.07 -22.80
C PRO A 198 -14.77 9.33 -24.14
N VAL A 199 -14.08 8.22 -24.21
CA VAL A 199 -14.04 7.30 -25.36
C VAL A 199 -13.88 5.89 -24.83
N SER A 200 -14.59 4.96 -25.43
CA SER A 200 -14.41 3.52 -25.18
C SER A 200 -14.48 2.76 -26.50
N THR A 201 -14.08 1.51 -26.47
CA THR A 201 -14.37 0.52 -27.48
C THR A 201 -15.55 -0.35 -27.02
N GLN A 202 -15.52 -1.65 -27.18
CA GLN A 202 -16.45 -2.52 -26.46
C GLN A 202 -16.20 -2.48 -24.95
N VAL A 203 -14.97 -2.16 -24.53
CA VAL A 203 -14.50 -2.07 -23.16
C VAL A 203 -13.93 -0.69 -22.84
N ILE A 204 -13.81 -0.36 -21.55
CA ILE A 204 -13.00 0.75 -21.06
C ILE A 204 -11.53 0.41 -21.29
N ALA A 205 -10.69 1.38 -21.68
CA ALA A 205 -9.27 1.17 -21.90
C ALA A 205 -8.58 0.64 -20.62
N ARG A 206 -7.77 -0.42 -20.75
CA ARG A 206 -7.20 -1.18 -19.64
C ARG A 206 -6.00 -0.51 -18.98
N ASP A 207 -5.46 0.56 -19.55
CA ASP A 207 -4.43 1.39 -18.90
C ASP A 207 -4.87 1.92 -17.52
N ARG A 208 -6.16 2.29 -17.35
CA ARG A 208 -6.73 2.68 -16.06
C ARG A 208 -6.68 1.56 -15.03
N HIS A 209 -7.00 0.35 -15.45
CA HIS A 209 -6.97 -0.85 -14.62
C HIS A 209 -5.53 -1.22 -14.24
N ALA A 210 -4.59 -1.13 -15.18
CA ALA A 210 -3.16 -1.33 -14.95
C ALA A 210 -2.59 -0.28 -13.99
N ALA A 211 -2.93 1.00 -14.17
CA ALA A 211 -2.53 2.08 -13.25
C ALA A 211 -3.06 1.85 -11.83
N PHE A 212 -4.30 1.36 -11.69
CA PHE A 212 -4.88 1.01 -10.39
C PHE A 212 -4.05 -0.07 -9.69
N LEU A 213 -3.80 -1.22 -10.32
CA LEU A 213 -3.01 -2.30 -9.70
C LEU A 213 -1.53 -1.91 -9.50
N ALA A 214 -0.95 -1.10 -10.38
CA ALA A 214 0.39 -0.55 -10.19
C ALA A 214 0.48 0.33 -8.93
N ALA A 215 -0.54 1.16 -8.68
CA ALA A 215 -0.61 1.95 -7.46
C ALA A 215 -0.66 1.07 -6.21
N LEU A 216 -1.46 -0.02 -6.23
CA LEU A 216 -1.52 -0.99 -5.12
C LEU A 216 -0.17 -1.71 -4.92
N ALA A 217 0.52 -2.07 -5.99
CA ALA A 217 1.84 -2.71 -5.93
C ALA A 217 2.91 -1.80 -5.31
N VAL A 218 2.88 -0.49 -5.58
CA VAL A 218 3.77 0.49 -4.94
C VAL A 218 3.49 0.58 -3.45
N VAL A 219 2.22 0.60 -3.02
CA VAL A 219 1.85 0.57 -1.59
C VAL A 219 2.34 -0.71 -0.93
N ALA A 220 2.13 -1.87 -1.56
CA ALA A 220 2.64 -3.15 -1.06
C ALA A 220 4.17 -3.14 -0.93
N GLY A 221 4.89 -2.45 -1.84
CA GLY A 221 6.33 -2.24 -1.76
C GLY A 221 6.77 -1.43 -0.55
N SER A 222 6.02 -0.40 -0.16
CA SER A 222 6.27 0.37 1.06
C SER A 222 6.09 -0.50 2.31
N LEU A 223 5.02 -1.30 2.37
CA LEU A 223 4.78 -2.22 3.49
C LEU A 223 5.86 -3.29 3.60
N ASP A 224 6.33 -3.83 2.46
CA ASP A 224 7.46 -4.78 2.40
C ASP A 224 8.74 -4.18 2.98
N LYS A 225 9.07 -2.93 2.63
CA LYS A 225 10.20 -2.19 3.18
C LYS A 225 10.07 -2.04 4.70
N PHE A 226 8.93 -1.59 5.22
CA PHE A 226 8.72 -1.43 6.66
C PHE A 226 8.83 -2.76 7.41
N ALA A 227 8.23 -3.81 6.85
CA ALA A 227 8.32 -5.15 7.40
C ALA A 227 9.76 -5.69 7.37
N THR A 228 10.54 -5.37 6.35
CA THR A 228 11.96 -5.74 6.25
C THR A 228 12.79 -5.07 7.34
N ASP A 229 12.57 -3.78 7.62
CA ASP A 229 13.23 -3.08 8.71
C ASP A 229 12.91 -3.73 10.06
N ILE A 230 11.63 -4.04 10.34
CA ILE A 230 11.19 -4.71 11.58
C ILE A 230 11.85 -6.08 11.73
N ARG A 231 11.85 -6.89 10.66
CA ARG A 231 12.50 -8.22 10.65
C ARG A 231 13.98 -8.12 10.99
N HIS A 232 14.68 -7.14 10.43
CA HIS A 232 16.10 -6.91 10.71
C HIS A 232 16.30 -6.46 12.15
N TRP A 233 15.51 -5.51 12.65
CA TRP A 233 15.62 -5.06 14.05
C TRP A 233 15.27 -6.15 15.08
N GLN A 234 14.43 -7.13 14.71
CA GLN A 234 14.07 -8.26 15.57
C GLN A 234 15.06 -9.44 15.50
N SER A 235 16.01 -9.44 14.56
CA SER A 235 17.01 -10.53 14.46
C SER A 235 17.77 -10.69 15.78
N SER A 236 18.28 -11.89 16.05
CA SER A 236 18.89 -12.25 17.35
C SER A 236 20.07 -11.34 17.72
N GLU A 237 20.86 -10.95 16.73
CA GLU A 237 22.04 -10.12 16.88
C GLU A 237 21.67 -8.66 17.18
N VAL A 238 20.62 -8.16 16.54
CA VAL A 238 20.13 -6.77 16.68
C VAL A 238 19.21 -6.64 17.88
N ALA A 239 18.10 -7.38 17.93
CA ALA A 239 17.15 -7.50 19.05
C ALA A 239 16.61 -6.16 19.62
N GLU A 240 16.42 -5.16 18.77
CA GLU A 240 15.99 -3.81 19.14
C GLU A 240 14.48 -3.65 19.27
N VAL A 241 13.72 -4.49 18.55
CA VAL A 241 12.26 -4.53 18.61
C VAL A 241 11.72 -5.95 18.63
N ARG A 242 10.43 -6.10 18.94
CA ARG A 242 9.70 -7.37 18.81
C ARG A 242 8.27 -7.11 18.36
N GLU A 243 7.80 -7.94 17.43
CA GLU A 243 6.38 -7.98 17.06
C GLU A 243 5.50 -8.32 18.26
N PRO A 244 4.21 -7.92 18.24
CA PRO A 244 3.26 -8.37 19.23
C PRO A 244 3.17 -9.90 19.23
N PHE A 245 3.16 -10.48 20.42
CA PHE A 245 3.13 -11.92 20.63
C PHE A 245 2.09 -12.25 21.71
N GLY A 246 1.06 -13.00 21.36
CA GLY A 246 -0.01 -13.37 22.27
C GLY A 246 0.42 -14.45 23.29
N ASP A 247 -0.21 -14.46 24.46
CA ASP A 247 0.15 -15.36 25.58
C ASP A 247 0.03 -16.85 25.19
N GLU A 248 -0.93 -17.20 24.35
CA GLU A 248 -1.13 -18.58 23.85
C GLU A 248 -0.39 -18.87 22.54
N GLN A 249 0.26 -17.87 21.96
CA GLN A 249 0.93 -18.01 20.67
C GLN A 249 2.19 -18.87 20.80
N LYS A 250 2.36 -19.83 19.89
CA LYS A 250 3.57 -20.65 19.77
C LYS A 250 4.46 -20.10 18.66
N GLY A 251 5.68 -19.68 19.02
CA GLY A 251 6.62 -19.08 18.07
C GLY A 251 7.41 -20.07 17.23
N SER A 252 7.55 -21.32 17.71
CA SER A 252 8.29 -22.38 17.03
C SER A 252 7.78 -23.74 17.46
N SER A 253 7.74 -24.71 16.55
CA SER A 253 7.41 -26.10 16.85
C SER A 253 8.54 -26.84 17.59
N ALA A 254 9.79 -26.39 17.44
CA ALA A 254 10.96 -27.06 18.00
C ALA A 254 11.58 -26.33 19.22
N MET A 255 11.54 -25.00 19.23
CA MET A 255 12.19 -24.19 20.27
C MET A 255 11.16 -23.25 20.94
N PRO A 256 10.67 -23.56 22.14
CA PRO A 256 9.57 -22.83 22.79
C PRO A 256 9.85 -21.33 23.04
N HIS A 257 11.12 -20.95 23.19
CA HIS A 257 11.53 -19.56 23.43
C HIS A 257 11.64 -18.71 22.16
N LYS A 258 11.61 -19.34 20.95
CA LYS A 258 11.85 -18.66 19.69
C LYS A 258 10.63 -17.89 19.24
N ARG A 259 10.73 -16.56 19.13
CA ARG A 259 9.70 -15.66 18.66
C ARG A 259 10.09 -15.07 17.30
N ASN A 260 9.61 -15.71 16.24
CA ASN A 260 9.91 -15.28 14.86
C ASN A 260 9.07 -14.05 14.48
N PRO A 261 9.56 -13.16 13.60
CA PRO A 261 8.82 -12.04 13.04
C PRO A 261 7.86 -12.48 11.92
N VAL A 262 6.94 -13.41 12.25
CA VAL A 262 6.08 -14.10 11.27
C VAL A 262 5.10 -13.14 10.58
N LEU A 263 4.64 -12.11 11.29
CA LEU A 263 3.70 -11.15 10.73
C LEU A 263 4.39 -10.30 9.65
N SER A 264 5.58 -9.79 9.93
CA SER A 264 6.39 -9.05 8.95
C SER A 264 6.86 -9.94 7.79
N GLU A 265 7.25 -11.19 8.06
CA GLU A 265 7.59 -12.15 6.99
C GLU A 265 6.40 -12.39 6.04
N ARG A 266 5.19 -12.50 6.58
CA ARG A 266 3.95 -12.65 5.80
C ARG A 266 3.70 -11.43 4.92
N ILE A 267 3.87 -10.21 5.45
CA ILE A 267 3.73 -8.97 4.67
C ILE A 267 4.72 -8.97 3.50
N CYS A 268 5.99 -9.30 3.74
CA CYS A 268 7.00 -9.38 2.67
C CYS A 268 6.64 -10.43 1.59
N GLY A 269 6.11 -11.57 2.00
CA GLY A 269 5.64 -12.61 1.08
C GLY A 269 4.48 -12.14 0.20
N LEU A 270 3.47 -11.55 0.82
CA LEU A 270 2.25 -11.06 0.14
C LEU A 270 2.53 -9.88 -0.80
N ALA A 271 3.51 -9.03 -0.50
CA ALA A 271 3.92 -7.95 -1.40
C ALA A 271 4.38 -8.47 -2.76
N ARG A 272 5.01 -9.64 -2.82
CA ARG A 272 5.42 -10.27 -4.08
C ARG A 272 4.21 -10.65 -4.93
N THR A 273 3.15 -11.18 -4.29
CA THR A 273 1.90 -11.56 -4.95
C THR A 273 1.21 -10.34 -5.57
N VAL A 274 1.08 -9.23 -4.82
CA VAL A 274 0.48 -7.99 -5.35
C VAL A 274 1.26 -7.45 -6.55
N ARG A 275 2.60 -7.51 -6.52
CA ARG A 275 3.43 -7.12 -7.69
C ARG A 275 3.19 -8.03 -8.90
N GLY A 276 3.00 -9.33 -8.68
CA GLY A 276 2.64 -10.28 -9.75
C GLY A 276 1.30 -9.93 -10.40
N TYR A 277 0.29 -9.58 -9.59
CA TYR A 277 -1.01 -9.16 -10.11
C TYR A 277 -0.94 -7.86 -10.91
N ALA A 278 -0.11 -6.89 -10.50
CA ALA A 278 0.09 -5.67 -11.27
C ALA A 278 0.74 -5.94 -12.62
N LEU A 279 1.65 -6.91 -12.70
CA LEU A 279 2.24 -7.33 -14.00
C LEU A 279 1.18 -7.87 -14.94
N VAL A 280 0.27 -8.72 -14.46
CA VAL A 280 -0.84 -9.25 -15.27
C VAL A 280 -1.70 -8.10 -15.83
N ALA A 281 -2.07 -7.13 -15.00
CA ALA A 281 -2.86 -5.98 -15.48
C ALA A 281 -2.13 -5.10 -16.51
N LEU A 282 -0.80 -5.03 -16.43
CA LEU A 282 0.01 -4.34 -17.45
C LEU A 282 -0.03 -5.09 -18.79
N GLU A 283 -0.04 -6.42 -18.78
CA GLU A 283 -0.17 -7.25 -20.00
C GLU A 283 -1.58 -7.19 -20.59
N ASP A 284 -2.62 -7.06 -19.77
CA ASP A 284 -4.03 -6.99 -20.19
C ASP A 284 -4.38 -5.70 -20.97
N GLN A 285 -3.47 -4.73 -21.08
CA GLN A 285 -3.69 -3.51 -21.90
C GLN A 285 -3.73 -3.81 -23.40
N ALA A 286 -3.00 -4.82 -23.85
CA ALA A 286 -2.81 -5.12 -25.27
C ALA A 286 -3.92 -6.04 -25.81
N LEU A 287 -5.10 -5.49 -26.05
CA LEU A 287 -6.23 -6.20 -26.66
C LEU A 287 -6.25 -6.02 -28.19
N TRP A 288 -6.87 -6.98 -28.89
CA TRP A 288 -7.07 -6.87 -30.32
C TRP A 288 -8.25 -5.93 -30.65
N HIS A 289 -7.95 -4.88 -31.43
CA HIS A 289 -8.94 -3.93 -31.95
C HIS A 289 -9.85 -3.38 -30.82
N GLU A 290 -11.17 -3.49 -30.99
CA GLU A 290 -12.17 -2.99 -30.04
C GLU A 290 -12.30 -3.88 -28.80
N ARG A 291 -11.91 -5.15 -28.84
CA ARG A 291 -11.75 -6.12 -27.76
C ARG A 291 -11.43 -7.53 -28.27
N ASP A 292 -10.58 -8.25 -27.59
CA ASP A 292 -10.65 -9.70 -27.43
C ASP A 292 -10.96 -10.05 -25.95
N ILE A 293 -11.09 -11.34 -25.60
CA ILE A 293 -11.50 -11.75 -24.24
C ILE A 293 -10.33 -12.19 -23.36
N SER A 294 -9.09 -12.03 -23.81
CA SER A 294 -7.90 -12.51 -23.09
C SER A 294 -7.75 -11.94 -21.69
N HIS A 295 -8.11 -10.66 -21.50
CA HIS A 295 -8.06 -9.99 -20.19
C HIS A 295 -9.06 -10.56 -19.17
N SER A 296 -10.22 -11.02 -19.59
CA SER A 296 -11.39 -11.27 -18.75
C SER A 296 -11.15 -12.34 -17.68
N SER A 297 -10.50 -13.46 -18.05
CA SER A 297 -10.20 -14.54 -17.12
C SER A 297 -9.17 -14.15 -16.08
N ALA A 298 -8.17 -13.36 -16.48
CA ALA A 298 -7.14 -12.84 -15.58
C ALA A 298 -7.70 -11.80 -14.60
N GLU A 299 -8.49 -10.86 -15.08
CA GLU A 299 -9.09 -9.80 -14.28
C GLU A 299 -10.00 -10.31 -13.15
N ARG A 300 -10.70 -11.43 -13.38
CA ARG A 300 -11.54 -12.10 -12.36
C ARG A 300 -10.75 -12.58 -11.14
N ILE A 301 -9.44 -12.76 -11.28
CA ILE A 301 -8.53 -13.17 -10.23
C ILE A 301 -7.80 -11.96 -9.67
N VAL A 302 -7.10 -11.21 -10.53
CA VAL A 302 -6.10 -10.25 -10.05
C VAL A 302 -6.70 -9.03 -9.34
N PHE A 303 -7.90 -8.55 -9.72
CA PHE A 303 -8.49 -7.39 -9.06
C PHE A 303 -9.03 -7.71 -7.66
N PRO A 304 -9.89 -8.72 -7.46
CA PRO A 304 -10.37 -9.08 -6.14
C PRO A 304 -9.21 -9.42 -5.20
N ASP A 305 -8.30 -10.28 -5.67
CA ASP A 305 -7.20 -10.78 -4.86
C ASP A 305 -6.22 -9.67 -4.47
N ALA A 306 -5.82 -8.80 -5.40
CA ALA A 306 -4.92 -7.68 -5.09
C ALA A 306 -5.52 -6.75 -4.02
N CYS A 307 -6.82 -6.43 -4.14
CA CYS A 307 -7.52 -5.60 -3.17
C CYS A 307 -7.61 -6.28 -1.79
N MET A 308 -7.99 -7.57 -1.74
CA MET A 308 -8.10 -8.33 -0.49
C MET A 308 -6.74 -8.53 0.19
N VAL A 309 -5.71 -8.85 -0.59
CA VAL A 309 -4.35 -9.04 -0.07
C VAL A 309 -3.81 -7.74 0.50
N LEU A 310 -3.96 -6.62 -0.20
CA LEU A 310 -3.46 -5.34 0.29
C LEU A 310 -4.24 -4.84 1.51
N ASP A 311 -5.56 -5.00 1.57
CA ASP A 311 -6.40 -4.73 2.75
C ASP A 311 -5.86 -5.52 3.97
N TYR A 312 -5.62 -6.81 3.80
CA TYR A 312 -5.05 -7.65 4.84
C TYR A 312 -3.65 -7.17 5.27
N MET A 313 -2.77 -6.84 4.33
CA MET A 313 -1.42 -6.35 4.62
C MET A 313 -1.44 -5.04 5.42
N LEU A 314 -2.31 -4.09 5.06
CA LEU A 314 -2.45 -2.80 5.76
C LEU A 314 -2.90 -2.99 7.20
N ARG A 315 -3.90 -3.84 7.44
CA ARG A 315 -4.38 -4.16 8.80
C ARG A 315 -3.30 -4.90 9.60
N LEU A 316 -2.61 -5.83 8.97
CA LEU A 316 -1.54 -6.57 9.64
C LEU A 316 -0.38 -5.66 10.03
N MET A 317 0.05 -4.75 9.13
CA MET A 317 1.07 -3.76 9.43
C MET A 317 0.63 -2.80 10.54
N THR A 318 -0.64 -2.39 10.55
CA THR A 318 -1.22 -1.57 11.62
C THR A 318 -1.09 -2.29 12.97
N GLN A 319 -1.47 -3.56 13.03
CA GLN A 319 -1.33 -4.40 14.23
C GLN A 319 0.13 -4.53 14.67
N VAL A 320 1.05 -4.76 13.73
CA VAL A 320 2.49 -4.91 14.02
C VAL A 320 3.05 -3.63 14.60
N VAL A 321 2.83 -2.48 13.96
CA VAL A 321 3.37 -1.18 14.41
C VAL A 321 2.74 -0.75 15.73
N ASP A 322 1.45 -0.97 15.92
CA ASP A 322 0.75 -0.62 17.15
C ASP A 322 1.27 -1.42 18.36
N GLY A 323 1.41 -2.73 18.18
CA GLY A 323 1.87 -3.65 19.22
C GLY A 323 3.39 -3.81 19.33
N LEU A 324 4.19 -3.06 18.54
CA LEU A 324 5.64 -3.20 18.52
C LEU A 324 6.26 -2.90 19.88
N THR A 325 6.95 -3.86 20.46
CA THR A 325 7.75 -3.67 21.68
C THR A 325 9.12 -3.14 21.30
N VAL A 326 9.55 -2.02 21.90
CA VAL A 326 10.85 -1.37 21.67
C VAL A 326 11.76 -1.60 22.87
N ASP A 327 12.92 -2.21 22.65
CA ASP A 327 13.98 -2.37 23.68
C ASP A 327 14.98 -1.21 23.58
N ARG A 328 14.66 -0.09 24.24
CA ARG A 328 15.49 1.12 24.24
C ARG A 328 16.88 0.90 24.84
N GLN A 329 16.99 -0.03 25.80
CA GLN A 329 18.29 -0.36 26.39
C GLN A 329 19.16 -1.13 25.38
N ARG A 330 18.57 -2.03 24.61
CA ARG A 330 19.26 -2.74 23.55
C ARG A 330 19.69 -1.80 22.44
N MET A 331 18.83 -0.90 22.00
CA MET A 331 19.16 0.15 21.03
C MET A 331 20.37 0.96 21.48
N HIS A 332 20.38 1.39 22.74
CA HIS A 332 21.49 2.15 23.31
C HIS A 332 22.79 1.30 23.38
N ARG A 333 22.69 0.04 23.78
CA ARG A 333 23.87 -0.88 23.78
C ARG A 333 24.43 -1.08 22.37
N ASN A 334 23.55 -1.30 21.37
CA ASN A 334 23.98 -1.47 19.98
C ASN A 334 24.65 -0.20 19.44
N LEU A 335 24.13 0.97 19.79
CA LEU A 335 24.74 2.26 19.43
C LEU A 335 26.18 2.39 19.92
N LEU A 336 26.49 1.89 21.12
CA LEU A 336 27.80 1.98 21.74
C LEU A 336 28.69 0.75 21.49
N GLN A 337 28.18 -0.30 20.87
CA GLN A 337 28.86 -1.59 20.72
C GLN A 337 30.22 -1.49 20.03
N GLY A 338 30.41 -0.58 19.10
CA GLY A 338 31.69 -0.36 18.40
C GLY A 338 32.66 0.57 19.17
N GLY A 339 32.57 0.67 20.51
CA GLY A 339 33.47 1.50 21.29
C GLY A 339 33.41 3.01 20.97
N GLY A 340 32.30 3.47 20.42
CA GLY A 340 32.08 4.90 20.10
C GLY A 340 32.66 5.36 18.76
N ILE A 341 33.06 4.45 17.85
CA ILE A 341 33.54 4.82 16.50
C ILE A 341 32.48 5.55 15.65
N VAL A 342 31.20 5.39 15.98
CA VAL A 342 30.10 6.12 15.34
C VAL A 342 30.22 7.65 15.45
N PHE A 343 31.04 8.13 16.38
CA PHE A 343 31.33 9.56 16.58
C PHE A 343 32.56 10.03 15.80
N SER A 344 33.25 9.18 15.05
CA SER A 344 34.51 9.50 14.36
C SER A 344 34.42 10.72 13.44
N GLN A 345 33.29 10.89 12.72
CA GLN A 345 33.09 12.05 11.88
C GLN A 345 33.04 13.38 12.67
N ARG A 346 32.40 13.38 13.86
CA ARG A 346 32.40 14.57 14.72
C ARG A 346 33.80 14.99 15.16
N VAL A 347 34.61 13.99 15.53
CA VAL A 347 36.03 14.23 15.90
C VAL A 347 36.81 14.79 14.71
N LEU A 348 36.62 14.21 13.51
CA LEU A 348 37.25 14.70 12.29
C LEU A 348 36.88 16.18 12.03
N LEU A 349 35.59 16.49 12.07
CA LEU A 349 35.10 17.86 11.81
C LEU A 349 35.64 18.85 12.85
N ALA A 350 35.65 18.49 14.13
CA ALA A 350 36.19 19.35 15.19
C ALA A 350 37.69 19.65 14.98
N LEU A 351 38.47 18.65 14.57
CA LEU A 351 39.88 18.88 14.23
C LEU A 351 40.06 19.84 13.06
N VAL A 352 39.22 19.75 12.04
CA VAL A 352 39.23 20.65 10.89
C VAL A 352 38.83 22.08 11.33
N GLU A 353 37.80 22.22 12.16
CA GLU A 353 37.35 23.50 12.73
C GLU A 353 38.45 24.18 13.56
N HIS A 354 39.32 23.38 14.20
CA HIS A 354 40.50 23.86 14.93
C HIS A 354 41.78 23.98 14.05
N GLY A 355 41.57 24.09 12.73
CA GLY A 355 42.64 24.45 11.78
C GLY A 355 43.49 23.30 11.28
N MET A 356 43.10 22.05 11.51
CA MET A 356 43.80 20.90 10.92
C MET A 356 43.39 20.70 9.47
N ASP A 357 44.32 20.35 8.60
CA ASP A 357 44.03 19.93 7.25
C ASP A 357 43.10 18.68 7.26
N ARG A 358 42.11 18.67 6.38
CA ARG A 358 41.09 17.62 6.35
C ARG A 358 41.67 16.21 6.12
N ASP A 359 42.65 16.06 5.25
CA ASP A 359 43.26 14.76 4.96
C ASP A 359 44.12 14.29 6.14
N GLN A 360 44.81 15.21 6.81
CA GLN A 360 45.54 14.93 8.05
C GLN A 360 44.56 14.50 9.15
N ALA A 361 43.49 15.21 9.38
CA ALA A 361 42.45 14.87 10.36
C ALA A 361 41.85 13.48 10.06
N TYR A 362 41.53 13.23 8.79
CA TYR A 362 41.00 11.93 8.36
C TYR A 362 41.96 10.77 8.72
N ARG A 363 43.24 10.91 8.38
CA ARG A 363 44.27 9.86 8.68
C ARG A 363 44.43 9.60 10.17
N ILE A 364 44.38 10.63 11.01
CA ILE A 364 44.50 10.49 12.46
C ILE A 364 43.29 9.75 13.02
N VAL A 365 42.08 10.22 12.65
CA VAL A 365 40.81 9.63 13.11
C VAL A 365 40.70 8.18 12.64
N GLN A 366 41.06 7.88 11.38
CA GLN A 366 41.02 6.54 10.81
C GLN A 366 41.95 5.58 11.56
N ARG A 367 43.23 5.97 11.80
CA ARG A 367 44.18 5.16 12.55
C ARG A 367 43.70 4.86 13.97
N ALA A 368 43.14 5.87 14.65
CA ALA A 368 42.61 5.69 16.00
C ALA A 368 41.35 4.81 16.02
N ALA A 369 40.48 4.93 15.03
CA ALA A 369 39.29 4.09 14.92
C ALA A 369 39.63 2.63 14.62
N HIS A 370 40.55 2.37 13.69
CA HIS A 370 41.03 1.00 13.40
C HIS A 370 41.69 0.38 14.64
N ARG A 371 42.58 1.10 15.31
CA ARG A 371 43.20 0.61 16.55
C ARG A 371 42.15 0.31 17.62
N ALA A 372 41.14 1.19 17.80
CA ALA A 372 40.07 0.95 18.77
C ALA A 372 39.30 -0.33 18.47
N LEU A 373 39.01 -0.60 17.19
CA LEU A 373 38.34 -1.83 16.75
C LEU A 373 39.22 -3.08 16.95
N ASP A 374 40.48 -3.02 16.50
CA ASP A 374 41.39 -4.17 16.52
C ASP A 374 41.72 -4.59 17.95
N ASP A 375 41.94 -3.61 18.85
CA ASP A 375 42.30 -3.83 20.24
C ASP A 375 41.10 -3.94 21.19
N GLY A 376 39.84 -3.77 20.69
CA GLY A 376 38.62 -3.76 21.50
C GLY A 376 38.55 -2.60 22.52
N GLN A 377 39.19 -1.47 22.23
CA GLN A 377 39.28 -0.29 23.09
C GLN A 377 38.18 0.72 22.77
N GLN A 378 37.96 1.66 23.71
CA GLN A 378 37.05 2.79 23.46
C GLN A 378 37.73 3.80 22.52
N PHE A 379 37.10 4.13 21.42
CA PHE A 379 37.63 5.10 20.44
C PHE A 379 37.97 6.46 21.08
N ARG A 380 37.14 6.90 22.03
CA ARG A 380 37.42 8.13 22.79
C ARG A 380 38.76 8.08 23.53
N GLU A 381 39.10 6.95 24.13
CA GLU A 381 40.35 6.80 24.87
C GLU A 381 41.55 6.73 23.92
N VAL A 382 41.44 6.02 22.82
CA VAL A 382 42.47 5.91 21.80
C VAL A 382 42.76 7.25 21.13
N ILE A 383 41.73 7.97 20.70
CA ILE A 383 41.90 9.26 20.01
C ILE A 383 42.42 10.36 20.96
N ALA A 384 42.07 10.30 22.24
CA ALA A 384 42.57 11.21 23.26
C ALA A 384 44.10 11.06 23.51
N GLN A 385 44.72 9.95 23.10
CA GLN A 385 46.16 9.74 23.23
C GLN A 385 46.98 10.37 22.09
N ALA A 386 46.33 10.70 20.96
CA ALA A 386 47.00 11.31 19.82
C ALA A 386 47.52 12.71 20.16
N PRO A 387 48.84 12.97 20.03
CA PRO A 387 49.41 14.29 20.34
C PRO A 387 48.73 15.43 19.54
N GLU A 388 48.48 15.19 18.28
CA GLU A 388 47.88 16.16 17.35
C GLU A 388 46.45 16.55 17.77
N VAL A 389 45.76 15.65 18.47
CA VAL A 389 44.41 15.91 19.03
C VAL A 389 44.51 16.73 20.31
N ARG A 390 45.43 16.36 21.21
CA ARG A 390 45.68 17.08 22.46
C ARG A 390 46.15 18.53 22.28
N GLU A 391 46.86 18.79 21.19
CA GLU A 391 47.28 20.15 20.84
C GLU A 391 46.11 21.07 20.41
N ARG A 392 44.97 20.50 20.00
CA ARG A 392 43.88 21.23 19.38
C ARG A 392 42.59 21.19 20.16
N LEU A 393 42.30 20.08 20.87
CA LEU A 393 41.07 19.87 21.62
C LEU A 393 41.40 19.67 23.10
N THR A 394 40.71 20.39 23.96
CA THR A 394 40.74 20.09 25.39
C THR A 394 40.01 18.79 25.70
N PRO A 395 40.26 18.14 26.85
CA PRO A 395 39.55 16.93 27.26
C PRO A 395 38.00 17.15 27.33
N GLU A 396 37.59 18.35 27.76
CA GLU A 396 36.17 18.75 27.84
C GLU A 396 35.53 18.87 26.45
N GLU A 397 36.19 19.53 25.52
CA GLU A 397 35.71 19.61 24.12
C GLU A 397 35.62 18.25 23.49
N LEU A 398 36.68 17.42 23.61
CA LEU A 398 36.68 16.06 23.09
C LEU A 398 35.51 15.25 23.69
N SER A 399 35.26 15.41 24.99
CA SER A 399 34.13 14.70 25.65
C SER A 399 32.77 15.01 25.04
N THR A 400 32.52 16.28 24.67
CA THR A 400 31.25 16.69 24.09
C THR A 400 30.99 16.10 22.71
N LEU A 401 32.04 15.67 22.00
CA LEU A 401 31.92 15.07 20.67
C LEU A 401 31.29 13.68 20.70
N PHE A 402 31.23 13.04 21.86
CA PHE A 402 30.66 11.69 22.05
C PHE A 402 29.22 11.71 22.60
N ASP A 403 28.55 12.85 22.55
CA ASP A 403 27.15 12.95 22.90
C ASP A 403 26.25 12.58 21.70
N PRO A 404 25.48 11.47 21.77
CA PRO A 404 24.60 11.06 20.67
C PRO A 404 23.43 12.02 20.47
N ALA A 405 23.02 12.80 21.48
CA ALA A 405 21.92 13.76 21.36
C ALA A 405 22.22 14.88 20.34
N TYR A 406 23.50 15.16 20.09
CA TYR A 406 23.92 16.13 19.09
C TYR A 406 23.36 15.82 17.69
N TYR A 407 23.23 14.55 17.33
CA TYR A 407 22.73 14.15 16.01
C TYR A 407 21.23 14.46 15.82
N LEU A 408 20.49 14.65 16.91
CA LEU A 408 19.08 14.99 16.88
C LEU A 408 18.79 16.49 16.85
N ARG A 409 19.82 17.36 16.98
CA ARG A 409 19.66 18.83 17.13
C ARG A 409 18.82 19.50 16.04
N ASN A 410 18.84 18.97 14.80
CA ASN A 410 18.14 19.53 13.65
C ASN A 410 16.93 18.69 13.22
N VAL A 411 16.66 17.55 13.88
CA VAL A 411 15.59 16.61 13.49
C VAL A 411 14.20 17.25 13.61
N ARG A 412 14.06 18.27 14.46
CA ARG A 412 12.81 19.03 14.59
C ARG A 412 12.30 19.55 13.23
N VAL A 413 13.17 20.04 12.36
CA VAL A 413 12.80 20.52 11.02
C VAL A 413 12.12 19.43 10.19
N THR A 414 12.59 18.18 10.30
CA THR A 414 11.97 17.05 9.63
C THR A 414 10.60 16.73 10.21
N TYR A 415 10.48 16.72 11.54
CA TYR A 415 9.19 16.50 12.20
C TYR A 415 8.14 17.56 11.82
N GLU A 416 8.53 18.83 11.75
CA GLU A 416 7.66 19.93 11.30
C GLU A 416 7.15 19.70 9.86
N ARG A 417 8.04 19.24 8.95
CA ARG A 417 7.70 18.98 7.54
C ARG A 417 6.68 17.84 7.36
N VAL A 418 6.68 16.88 8.26
CA VAL A 418 5.76 15.72 8.20
C VAL A 418 4.58 15.85 9.18
N GLY A 419 4.40 17.02 9.81
CA GLY A 419 3.27 17.30 10.70
C GLY A 419 3.35 16.61 12.06
N LEU A 420 4.56 16.37 12.59
CA LEU A 420 4.83 15.77 13.91
C LEU A 420 5.30 16.80 14.97
N ALA A 421 5.27 18.09 14.66
CA ALA A 421 5.71 19.15 15.57
C ALA A 421 4.67 19.43 16.67
#